data_a08edbcb1d5f7dd8affc50e24774ae24
#
_entry.id   a08edbcb1d5f7dd8affc50e24774ae24
#
_cell.length_a   1.000
_cell.length_b   1.000
_cell.length_c   1.000
_cell.angle_alpha   90.00
_cell.angle_beta   90.00
_cell.angle_gamma   90.00
#
_symmetry.space_group_name_H-M   'P 1'
#
loop_
_entity.id
_entity.type
_entity.pdbx_description
1 polymer ?
#
loop_
_entity_poly.entity_id
_entity_poly.type
_entity_poly.pdbx_seq_one_letter_code
_entity_poly.pdbx_strand_id
1 'polypeptide(L)' 'EIAIKVQAIWEKDFNEEIQFVTGNEWNAGNLSYHLKSRPAWEGLTNNKILNESSKFICVDDICLGRY' A
#
# COMPACT_ATOMS: atom_id res chain seq x y z
N GLU A 1 6.50 10.80 -9.59
CA GLU A 1 5.34 10.63 -8.74
C GLU A 1 5.48 9.41 -7.83
N ILE A 2 4.98 9.53 -6.61
CA ILE A 2 5.15 8.49 -5.60
C ILE A 2 4.43 7.19 -5.96
N ALA A 3 3.28 7.26 -6.61
CA ALA A 3 2.53 6.07 -6.98
C ALA A 3 3.30 5.20 -7.96
N ILE A 4 3.95 5.81 -8.94
CA ILE A 4 4.76 5.09 -9.91
C ILE A 4 5.95 4.43 -9.23
N LYS A 5 6.59 5.15 -8.32
CA LYS A 5 7.74 4.65 -7.58
C LYS A 5 7.37 3.46 -6.69
N VAL A 6 6.27 3.58 -5.97
CA VAL A 6 5.78 2.52 -5.08
C VAL A 6 5.38 1.29 -5.88
N GLN A 7 4.67 1.50 -6.99
CA GLN A 7 4.25 0.39 -7.85
C GLN A 7 5.46 -0.37 -8.40
N ALA A 8 6.51 0.36 -8.79
CA ALA A 8 7.73 -0.28 -9.30
C ALA A 8 8.43 -1.10 -8.22
N ILE A 9 8.49 -0.58 -7.00
CA ILE A 9 9.09 -1.32 -5.88
C ILE A 9 8.29 -2.59 -5.60
N TRP A 10 6.98 -2.47 -5.59
CA TRP A 10 6.10 -3.62 -5.35
C TRP A 10 6.27 -4.70 -6.41
N GLU A 11 6.25 -4.33 -7.68
CA GLU A 11 6.35 -5.26 -8.79
C GLU A 11 7.72 -5.97 -8.84
N LYS A 12 8.75 -5.33 -8.31
CA LYS A 12 10.07 -5.92 -8.27
C LYS A 12 10.10 -7.13 -7.33
N ASP A 13 9.39 -7.05 -6.21
CA ASP A 13 9.42 -8.08 -5.20
C ASP A 13 8.24 -9.05 -5.28
N PHE A 14 7.11 -8.61 -5.82
CA PHE A 14 5.88 -9.40 -5.84
C PHE A 14 5.22 -9.36 -7.21
N ASN A 15 4.62 -10.48 -7.61
CA ASN A 15 3.87 -10.59 -8.87
C ASN A 15 2.37 -10.45 -8.67
N GLU A 16 1.93 -9.94 -7.54
CA GLU A 16 0.53 -9.84 -7.18
C GLU A 16 0.12 -8.40 -7.02
N GLU A 17 -1.19 -8.14 -7.10
CA GLU A 17 -1.69 -6.78 -6.96
C GLU A 17 -1.75 -6.35 -5.50
N ILE A 18 -1.54 -5.05 -5.28
CA ILE A 18 -1.70 -4.45 -3.96
C ILE A 18 -3.18 -4.44 -3.61
N GLN A 19 -3.56 -4.92 -2.43
CA GLN A 19 -4.95 -4.97 -2.01
C GLN A 19 -5.32 -3.93 -0.96
N PHE A 20 -4.34 -3.42 -0.21
CA PHE A 20 -4.63 -2.39 0.79
C PHE A 20 -3.49 -1.38 0.86
N VAL A 21 -3.83 -0.19 1.35
CA VAL A 21 -2.88 0.88 1.63
C VAL A 21 -3.23 1.45 2.99
N THR A 22 -2.23 1.63 3.84
CA THR A 22 -2.42 2.28 5.13
C THR A 22 -1.53 3.51 5.23
N GLY A 23 -1.93 4.46 6.05
CA GLY A 23 -1.19 5.70 6.23
C GLY A 23 -2.15 6.85 6.44
N ASN A 24 -1.63 8.10 6.43
CA ASN A 24 -2.54 9.21 6.63
C ASN A 24 -3.46 9.38 5.41
N GLU A 25 -4.63 9.96 5.68
CA GLU A 25 -5.68 10.09 4.68
C GLU A 25 -5.22 10.80 3.41
N TRP A 26 -4.41 11.83 3.57
CA TRP A 26 -3.98 12.65 2.45
C TRP A 26 -3.04 11.89 1.52
N ASN A 27 -1.95 11.35 2.08
CA ASN A 27 -0.94 10.67 1.27
C ASN A 27 -1.38 9.28 0.84
N ALA A 28 -1.88 8.49 1.78
CA ALA A 28 -2.27 7.11 1.48
C ALA A 28 -3.54 7.05 0.63
N GLY A 29 -4.49 7.95 0.88
CA GLY A 29 -5.70 8.03 0.08
C GLY A 29 -5.39 8.38 -1.37
N ASN A 30 -4.54 9.37 -1.59
CA ASN A 30 -4.11 9.72 -2.95
C ASN A 30 -3.36 8.57 -3.61
N LEU A 31 -2.50 7.90 -2.86
CA LEU A 31 -1.75 6.77 -3.38
C LEU A 31 -2.67 5.64 -3.82
N SER A 32 -3.67 5.31 -3.00
CA SER A 32 -4.60 4.23 -3.35
C SER A 32 -5.38 4.55 -4.62
N TYR A 33 -5.70 5.81 -4.82
CA TYR A 33 -6.41 6.24 -6.02
C TYR A 33 -5.57 6.10 -7.27
N HIS A 34 -4.27 6.39 -7.17
CA HIS A 34 -3.37 6.39 -8.33
C HIS A 34 -2.72 5.05 -8.61
N LEU A 35 -2.77 4.11 -7.69
CA LEU A 35 -2.21 2.78 -7.92
C LEU A 35 -3.05 2.00 -8.93
N LYS A 36 -2.37 1.17 -9.70
CA LYS A 36 -3.00 0.42 -10.80
C LYS A 36 -4.17 -0.45 -10.34
N SER A 37 -4.02 -1.13 -9.22
CA SER A 37 -5.05 -2.03 -8.69
C SER A 37 -6.11 -1.31 -7.86
N ARG A 38 -5.92 -0.02 -7.62
CA ARG A 38 -6.81 0.80 -6.78
C ARG A 38 -7.15 0.13 -5.45
N PRO A 39 -6.13 -0.17 -4.64
CA PRO A 39 -6.34 -0.83 -3.37
C PRO A 39 -7.14 0.05 -2.40
N ALA A 40 -7.81 -0.57 -1.45
CA ALA A 40 -8.59 0.17 -0.47
C ALA A 40 -7.68 0.84 0.55
N TRP A 41 -8.04 2.06 0.96
CA TRP A 41 -7.36 2.74 2.06
C TRP A 41 -7.96 2.24 3.38
N GLU A 42 -7.14 1.64 4.21
CA GLU A 42 -7.58 0.99 5.45
C GLU A 42 -7.36 1.85 6.70
N GLY A 43 -7.11 3.14 6.52
CA GLY A 43 -6.89 4.03 7.63
C GLY A 43 -5.42 4.16 7.99
N LEU A 44 -5.16 4.64 9.19
CA LEU A 44 -3.79 4.81 9.66
C LEU A 44 -3.10 3.47 9.82
N THR A 45 -1.80 3.46 9.59
CA THR A 45 -1.00 2.25 9.75
C THR A 45 -1.15 1.70 11.16
N ASN A 46 -1.46 0.40 11.27
CA ASN A 46 -1.58 -0.25 12.56
C ASN A 46 -1.14 -1.70 12.47
N ASN A 47 -0.73 -2.24 13.61
CA ASN A 47 -0.17 -3.59 13.67
C ASN A 47 -1.19 -4.68 13.35
N LYS A 48 -2.46 -4.43 13.61
CA LYS A 48 -3.49 -5.42 13.34
C LYS A 48 -3.56 -5.75 11.85
N ILE A 49 -3.62 -4.72 11.01
CA ILE A 49 -3.67 -4.92 9.56
C ILE A 49 -2.40 -5.57 9.06
N LEU A 50 -1.24 -5.11 9.54
CA LEU A 50 0.04 -5.67 9.10
C LEU A 50 0.19 -7.13 9.51
N ASN A 51 -0.28 -7.49 10.70
CA ASN A 51 -0.22 -8.87 11.17
C ASN A 51 -1.15 -9.80 10.39
N GLU A 52 -2.25 -9.28 9.89
CA GLU A 52 -3.21 -10.07 9.11
C GLU A 52 -2.82 -10.20 7.65
N SER A 53 -1.89 -9.36 7.19
CA SER A 53 -1.46 -9.39 5.80
C SER A 53 -0.51 -10.55 5.52
N SER A 54 -0.56 -11.08 4.30
CA SER A 54 0.38 -12.11 3.89
C SER A 54 1.72 -11.51 3.50
N LYS A 55 1.70 -10.30 2.93
CA LYS A 55 2.91 -9.59 2.55
C LYS A 55 2.61 -8.09 2.48
N PHE A 56 3.58 -7.28 2.83
CA PHE A 56 3.44 -5.83 2.75
C PHE A 56 4.82 -5.17 2.64
N ILE A 57 4.81 -3.93 2.16
CA ILE A 57 6.00 -3.08 2.16
C ILE A 57 5.61 -1.72 2.70
N CYS A 58 6.55 -1.03 3.31
CA CYS A 58 6.33 0.31 3.83
C CYS A 58 7.27 1.31 3.17
N VAL A 59 6.72 2.44 2.75
CA VAL A 59 7.48 3.56 2.17
C VAL A 59 7.09 4.80 2.96
N ASP A 60 8.04 5.37 3.68
CA ASP A 60 7.79 6.49 4.59
C ASP A 60 6.71 6.11 5.61
N ASP A 61 5.62 6.88 5.65
CA ASP A 61 4.51 6.65 6.59
C ASP A 61 3.44 5.71 6.02
N ILE A 62 3.65 5.23 4.82
CA ILE A 62 2.63 4.46 4.10
C ILE A 62 3.06 3.00 4.02
N CYS A 63 2.15 2.10 4.37
CA CYS A 63 2.36 0.66 4.18
C CYS A 63 1.28 0.14 3.25
N LEU A 64 1.66 -0.77 2.37
CA LEU A 64 0.73 -1.33 1.39
C LEU A 64 1.05 -2.81 1.20
N GLY A 65 0.05 -3.58 0.81
CA GLY A 65 0.26 -5.01 0.69
C GLY A 65 -0.98 -5.80 0.34
N ARG A 66 -0.95 -7.08 0.68
CA ARG A 66 -2.04 -8.03 0.42
C ARG A 66 -2.42 -8.79 1.68
N TYR A 67 -3.66 -9.15 1.75
CA TYR A 67 -4.16 -10.00 2.82
C TYR A 67 -3.69 -11.45 2.72
#